data_dfde2181fe206caa885404c30a318fe9
#
_entry.id   dfde2181fe206caa885404c30a318fe9
#
_cell.length_a   1.000
_cell.length_b   1.000
_cell.length_c   1.000
_cell.angle_alpha   90.00
_cell.angle_beta   90.00
_cell.angle_gamma   90.00
#
_symmetry.space_group_name_H-M   'P 1'
#
loop_
_entity.id
_entity.type
_entity.pdbx_description
1 polymer ?
#
loop_
_entity_poly.entity_id
_entity_poly.type
_entity_poly.pdbx_seq_one_letter_code
_entity_poly.pdbx_strand_id
1 'polypeptide(L)'
;MSVGSDQVLDEEDDDVYGDMDVLSDDMALEQSVVDVRKRPYDVEYRCLTIDDIETAQRKEAEHIAGMFMVSTADAAVLLRHFQWNKEKLIERYMDEPDEIKREAGVLDSDSCPRMLDMPDFTCDICFMSADDYGGLISTLAMPCGHRYCTSCYTHYVEQKVREEGESRRIQCMHEKCKLVIDEDTMSQLLSPELMHRYRILLDRTYVDDN
;
A
#
# COMPACT_ATOMS: atom_id res chain seq x y z
N MET A 1 -9.70 23.25 -75.95
CA MET A 1 -8.38 23.42 -76.55
C MET A 1 -7.53 22.36 -75.90
N SER A 2 -7.42 21.34 -76.57
CA SER A 2 -6.30 20.77 -77.37
C SER A 2 -5.48 19.83 -76.47
N VAL A 3 -5.71 18.61 -76.65
CA VAL A 3 -5.22 17.49 -77.50
C VAL A 3 -3.77 17.08 -77.26
N GLY A 4 -3.57 15.76 -77.23
CA GLY A 4 -2.35 15.02 -77.44
C GLY A 4 -2.22 13.86 -76.44
N SER A 5 -2.71 12.65 -76.61
CA SER A 5 -2.45 11.56 -77.57
C SER A 5 -0.95 11.27 -77.77
N ASP A 6 -0.59 10.08 -77.37
CA ASP A 6 0.02 8.99 -78.13
C ASP A 6 0.63 7.95 -77.21
N GLN A 7 0.08 6.74 -77.20
CA GLN A 7 0.37 5.55 -77.97
C GLN A 7 1.71 4.88 -77.57
N VAL A 8 1.58 3.72 -76.96
CA VAL A 8 1.72 2.34 -77.45
C VAL A 8 3.17 1.91 -77.67
N LEU A 9 3.57 0.85 -77.05
CA LEU A 9 4.06 -0.36 -77.71
C LEU A 9 4.15 -1.52 -76.73
N ASP A 10 3.48 -2.59 -77.13
CA ASP A 10 3.59 -3.96 -76.66
C ASP A 10 4.98 -4.51 -76.82
N GLU A 11 5.47 -5.35 -76.00
CA GLU A 11 6.26 -6.52 -76.40
C GLU A 11 5.99 -7.64 -75.35
N GLU A 12 5.33 -8.65 -75.87
CA GLU A 12 5.19 -9.99 -75.27
C GLU A 12 6.56 -10.68 -75.45
N ASP A 13 6.98 -11.33 -74.36
CA ASP A 13 7.88 -12.48 -74.48
C ASP A 13 7.44 -13.59 -73.55
N ASP A 14 6.81 -14.58 -74.19
CA ASP A 14 6.72 -15.93 -73.70
C ASP A 14 8.14 -16.47 -73.42
N ASP A 15 8.33 -17.17 -72.31
CA ASP A 15 8.91 -18.49 -72.39
C ASP A 15 9.11 -19.19 -71.02
N VAL A 16 8.64 -20.40 -71.07
CA VAL A 16 9.23 -21.64 -70.55
C VAL A 16 8.88 -22.03 -69.11
N TYR A 17 7.88 -22.89 -69.05
CA TYR A 17 7.68 -23.92 -68.06
C TYR A 17 8.97 -24.64 -67.68
N GLY A 18 9.30 -24.63 -66.46
CA GLY A 18 10.22 -25.52 -65.79
C GLY A 18 9.54 -26.20 -64.59
N ASP A 19 8.96 -27.36 -64.85
CA ASP A 19 8.61 -28.32 -63.82
C ASP A 19 9.87 -28.59 -62.98
N MET A 20 9.84 -28.18 -61.72
CA MET A 20 10.80 -28.68 -60.73
C MET A 20 10.05 -29.26 -59.54
N ASP A 21 10.20 -30.53 -59.48
CA ASP A 21 9.75 -31.48 -58.48
C ASP A 21 9.67 -30.91 -57.05
N VAL A 22 8.48 -31.07 -56.49
CA VAL A 22 8.22 -30.96 -55.07
C VAL A 22 8.99 -32.06 -54.35
N LEU A 23 10.19 -31.76 -53.94
CA LEU A 23 10.84 -32.53 -52.87
C LEU A 23 10.29 -31.99 -51.56
N SER A 24 9.36 -32.75 -51.04
CA SER A 24 8.94 -32.66 -49.65
C SER A 24 10.13 -32.97 -48.73
N ASP A 25 10.87 -31.93 -48.39
CA ASP A 25 11.85 -32.02 -47.31
C ASP A 25 11.10 -31.72 -46.02
N ASP A 26 10.64 -32.79 -45.44
CA ASP A 26 10.10 -32.89 -44.09
C ASP A 26 11.28 -32.64 -43.15
N MET A 27 11.75 -31.38 -43.10
CA MET A 27 12.70 -30.94 -42.10
C MET A 27 11.92 -30.82 -40.80
N ALA A 28 11.78 -31.94 -40.12
CA ALA A 28 11.50 -31.94 -38.70
C ALA A 28 12.50 -31.00 -38.02
N LEU A 29 12.01 -29.81 -37.68
CA LEU A 29 12.68 -28.95 -36.72
C LEU A 29 12.73 -29.72 -35.44
N GLU A 30 13.80 -30.49 -35.24
CA GLU A 30 14.20 -30.91 -33.93
C GLU A 30 14.30 -29.66 -33.10
N GLN A 31 13.27 -29.42 -32.26
CA GLN A 31 13.38 -28.49 -31.15
C GLN A 31 14.55 -28.96 -30.31
N SER A 32 15.72 -28.45 -30.62
CA SER A 32 16.85 -28.52 -29.72
C SER A 32 16.36 -27.91 -28.40
N VAL A 33 16.14 -28.77 -27.42
CA VAL A 33 15.95 -28.36 -26.02
C VAL A 33 17.21 -27.57 -25.70
N VAL A 34 17.11 -26.25 -25.79
CA VAL A 34 18.17 -25.38 -25.34
C VAL A 34 18.24 -25.61 -23.84
N ASP A 35 19.24 -26.40 -23.46
CA ASP A 35 19.64 -26.54 -22.06
C ASP A 35 20.03 -25.14 -21.59
N VAL A 36 19.04 -24.45 -21.00
CA VAL A 36 19.22 -23.08 -20.44
C VAL A 36 20.09 -23.26 -19.22
N ARG A 37 21.40 -23.41 -19.45
CA ARG A 37 22.39 -23.39 -18.37
C ARG A 37 22.21 -22.08 -17.63
N LYS A 38 21.66 -22.14 -16.42
CA LYS A 38 21.58 -20.98 -15.51
C LYS A 38 22.94 -20.29 -15.48
N ARG A 39 22.99 -19.04 -15.92
CA ARG A 39 24.21 -18.28 -15.86
C ARG A 39 24.50 -17.95 -14.39
N PRO A 40 25.77 -17.85 -13.98
CA PRO A 40 26.11 -17.59 -12.58
C PRO A 40 25.52 -16.29 -12.00
N TYR A 41 24.99 -15.43 -12.86
CA TYR A 41 24.37 -14.17 -12.53
C TYR A 41 22.82 -14.14 -12.74
N ASP A 42 22.24 -15.27 -13.12
CA ASP A 42 20.78 -15.38 -13.22
C ASP A 42 20.19 -15.38 -11.80
N VAL A 43 19.61 -14.27 -11.42
CA VAL A 43 18.87 -14.13 -10.17
C VAL A 43 17.46 -14.67 -10.38
N GLU A 44 17.08 -15.67 -9.60
CA GLU A 44 15.68 -16.08 -9.54
C GLU A 44 14.89 -14.98 -8.86
N TYR A 45 13.94 -14.40 -9.57
CA TYR A 45 13.00 -13.44 -9.00
C TYR A 45 11.56 -13.91 -9.20
N ARG A 46 10.71 -13.53 -8.28
CA ARG A 46 9.27 -13.75 -8.36
C ARG A 46 8.60 -12.37 -8.25
N CYS A 47 7.73 -12.07 -9.21
CA CYS A 47 6.86 -10.91 -9.08
C CYS A 47 5.79 -11.21 -8.02
N LEU A 48 5.68 -10.33 -7.03
CA LEU A 48 4.64 -10.40 -6.01
C LEU A 48 3.43 -9.58 -6.47
N THR A 49 2.25 -10.09 -6.20
CA THR A 49 1.00 -9.34 -6.31
C THR A 49 0.77 -8.51 -5.04
N ILE A 50 -0.17 -7.56 -5.08
CA ILE A 50 -0.59 -6.81 -3.89
C ILE A 50 -1.09 -7.77 -2.81
N ASP A 51 -1.88 -8.78 -3.17
CA ASP A 51 -2.39 -9.80 -2.23
C ASP A 51 -1.26 -10.61 -1.58
N ASP A 52 -0.18 -10.90 -2.32
CA ASP A 52 1.02 -11.56 -1.76
C ASP A 52 1.69 -10.67 -0.71
N ILE A 53 1.79 -9.35 -0.97
CA ILE A 53 2.38 -8.35 -0.07
C ILE A 53 1.54 -8.22 1.20
N GLU A 54 0.25 -7.96 1.07
CA GLU A 54 -0.68 -7.84 2.21
C GLU A 54 -0.70 -9.12 3.06
N THR A 55 -0.61 -10.29 2.40
CA THR A 55 -0.53 -11.58 3.10
C THR A 55 0.78 -11.74 3.85
N ALA A 56 1.90 -11.29 3.28
CA ALA A 56 3.20 -11.32 3.95
C ALA A 56 3.20 -10.38 5.17
N GLN A 57 2.76 -9.14 5.03
CA GLN A 57 2.64 -8.16 6.11
C GLN A 57 1.78 -8.71 7.26
N ARG A 58 0.62 -9.27 6.95
CA ARG A 58 -0.29 -9.83 7.96
C ARG A 58 0.36 -10.98 8.73
N LYS A 59 1.00 -11.93 8.03
CA LYS A 59 1.69 -13.05 8.68
C LYS A 59 2.82 -12.58 9.60
N GLU A 60 3.55 -11.58 9.20
CA GLU A 60 4.61 -11.00 10.02
C GLU A 60 4.06 -10.29 11.24
N ALA A 61 2.99 -9.51 11.07
CA ALA A 61 2.31 -8.85 12.19
C ALA A 61 1.69 -9.87 13.17
N GLU A 62 1.04 -10.92 12.70
CA GLU A 62 0.50 -12.01 13.52
C GLU A 62 1.61 -12.73 14.31
N HIS A 63 2.76 -12.97 13.67
CA HIS A 63 3.90 -13.61 14.33
C HIS A 63 4.45 -12.76 15.48
N ILE A 64 4.68 -11.47 15.24
CA ILE A 64 5.15 -10.52 16.26
C ILE A 64 4.09 -10.30 17.35
N ALA A 65 2.81 -10.20 16.99
CA ALA A 65 1.70 -10.09 17.94
C ALA A 65 1.67 -11.26 18.93
N GLY A 66 1.81 -12.49 18.41
CA GLY A 66 1.88 -13.70 19.25
C GLY A 66 3.12 -13.76 20.14
N MET A 67 4.26 -13.27 19.66
CA MET A 67 5.52 -13.27 20.42
C MET A 67 5.51 -12.23 21.56
N PHE A 68 5.01 -11.03 21.29
CA PHE A 68 5.02 -9.91 22.24
C PHE A 68 3.74 -9.78 23.06
N MET A 69 2.72 -10.61 22.76
CA MET A 69 1.39 -10.57 23.40
C MET A 69 0.72 -9.19 23.24
N VAL A 70 0.87 -8.58 22.09
CA VAL A 70 0.24 -7.31 21.69
C VAL A 70 -0.81 -7.55 20.60
N SER A 71 -1.63 -6.54 20.30
CA SER A 71 -2.57 -6.64 19.17
C SER A 71 -1.85 -6.72 17.84
N THR A 72 -2.48 -7.30 16.80
CA THR A 72 -1.93 -7.34 15.46
C THR A 72 -1.74 -5.93 14.87
N ALA A 73 -2.62 -4.99 15.24
CA ALA A 73 -2.51 -3.59 14.86
C ALA A 73 -1.25 -2.94 15.46
N ASP A 74 -0.99 -3.16 16.76
CA ASP A 74 0.21 -2.66 17.43
C ASP A 74 1.48 -3.30 16.85
N ALA A 75 1.45 -4.61 16.60
CA ALA A 75 2.56 -5.33 15.98
C ALA A 75 2.89 -4.75 14.60
N ALA A 76 1.89 -4.40 13.80
CA ALA A 76 2.09 -3.76 12.50
C ALA A 76 2.71 -2.35 12.64
N VAL A 77 2.33 -1.57 13.66
CA VAL A 77 2.95 -0.27 13.96
C VAL A 77 4.41 -0.45 14.37
N LEU A 78 4.71 -1.43 15.22
CA LEU A 78 6.08 -1.77 15.63
C LEU A 78 6.94 -2.18 14.45
N LEU A 79 6.45 -3.07 13.58
CA LEU A 79 7.15 -3.51 12.37
C LEU A 79 7.45 -2.32 11.44
N ARG A 80 6.48 -1.45 11.16
CA ARG A 80 6.66 -0.24 10.37
C ARG A 80 7.70 0.72 10.97
N HIS A 81 7.73 0.83 12.30
CA HIS A 81 8.74 1.65 13.00
C HIS A 81 10.16 1.13 12.76
N PHE A 82 10.34 -0.19 12.72
CA PHE A 82 11.62 -0.85 12.46
C PHE A 82 11.86 -1.17 10.98
N GLN A 83 11.07 -0.58 10.05
CA GLN A 83 11.23 -0.81 8.62
C GLN A 83 11.19 -2.31 8.28
N TRP A 84 10.26 -3.05 8.89
CA TRP A 84 10.06 -4.49 8.75
C TRP A 84 11.28 -5.37 9.12
N ASN A 85 12.32 -4.79 9.73
CA ASN A 85 13.45 -5.55 10.24
C ASN A 85 13.09 -6.24 11.56
N LYS A 86 12.66 -7.48 11.46
CA LYS A 86 12.16 -8.30 12.59
C LYS A 86 13.24 -8.58 13.62
N GLU A 87 14.45 -8.90 13.18
CA GLU A 87 15.57 -9.23 14.07
C GLU A 87 15.87 -8.05 14.98
N LYS A 88 16.00 -6.87 14.39
CA LYS A 88 16.26 -5.64 15.14
C LYS A 88 15.10 -5.27 16.07
N LEU A 89 13.86 -5.46 15.61
CA LEU A 89 12.67 -5.26 16.46
C LEU A 89 12.69 -6.19 17.67
N ILE A 90 12.90 -7.49 17.45
CA ILE A 90 12.90 -8.49 18.52
C ILE A 90 14.00 -8.20 19.52
N GLU A 91 15.22 -7.95 19.08
CA GLU A 91 16.37 -7.61 19.93
C GLU A 91 16.03 -6.41 20.84
N ARG A 92 15.61 -5.29 20.24
CA ARG A 92 15.34 -4.06 20.98
C ARG A 92 14.11 -4.17 21.89
N TYR A 93 13.07 -4.88 21.45
CA TYR A 93 11.86 -5.05 22.23
C TYR A 93 12.05 -5.94 23.47
N MET A 94 12.93 -6.94 23.36
CA MET A 94 13.26 -7.81 24.51
C MET A 94 14.05 -7.08 25.59
N ASP A 95 14.83 -6.07 25.21
CA ASP A 95 15.62 -5.27 26.14
C ASP A 95 14.74 -4.19 26.83
N GLU A 96 13.98 -3.42 26.05
CA GLU A 96 13.26 -2.23 26.56
C GLU A 96 11.86 -2.10 25.93
N PRO A 97 10.90 -3.00 26.24
CA PRO A 97 9.60 -3.05 25.57
C PRO A 97 8.78 -1.76 25.70
N ASP A 98 8.76 -1.14 26.87
CA ASP A 98 7.98 0.07 27.13
C ASP A 98 8.55 1.30 26.41
N GLU A 99 9.88 1.37 26.25
CA GLU A 99 10.52 2.43 25.50
C GLU A 99 10.22 2.29 24.03
N ILE A 100 10.35 1.08 23.48
CA ILE A 100 10.08 0.78 22.07
C ILE A 100 8.61 1.05 21.71
N LYS A 101 7.65 0.63 22.56
CA LYS A 101 6.24 0.98 22.38
C LYS A 101 6.04 2.50 22.30
N ARG A 102 6.64 3.25 23.22
CA ARG A 102 6.55 4.71 23.26
C ARG A 102 7.18 5.38 22.04
N GLU A 103 8.34 4.89 21.58
CA GLU A 103 9.01 5.39 20.39
C GLU A 103 8.22 5.09 19.12
N ALA A 104 7.69 3.90 18.98
CA ALA A 104 6.84 3.49 17.88
C ALA A 104 5.48 4.22 17.86
N GLY A 105 5.04 4.73 19.03
CA GLY A 105 3.75 5.39 19.18
C GLY A 105 2.62 4.41 19.43
N VAL A 106 2.91 3.30 20.12
CA VAL A 106 1.95 2.34 20.64
C VAL A 106 1.73 2.62 22.13
N LEU A 107 0.49 2.77 22.54
CA LEU A 107 0.13 2.96 23.94
C LEU A 107 -0.91 1.94 24.36
N ASP A 108 -0.62 1.24 25.45
CA ASP A 108 -1.58 0.35 26.10
C ASP A 108 -2.63 1.20 26.83
N SER A 109 -3.83 1.30 26.30
CA SER A 109 -4.94 1.98 26.98
C SER A 109 -6.27 1.35 26.62
N ASP A 110 -6.83 0.63 27.60
CA ASP A 110 -8.15 0.02 27.49
C ASP A 110 -9.30 0.92 27.98
N SER A 111 -9.03 2.16 28.37
CA SER A 111 -9.90 2.87 29.30
C SER A 111 -10.77 3.98 28.71
N CYS A 112 -10.70 4.29 27.41
CA CYS A 112 -11.48 5.40 26.85
C CYS A 112 -12.30 4.95 25.62
N PRO A 113 -13.63 5.16 25.63
CA PRO A 113 -14.43 4.94 24.42
C PRO A 113 -13.89 5.82 23.30
N ARG A 114 -13.48 5.18 22.17
CA ARG A 114 -12.88 5.89 21.04
C ARG A 114 -13.85 6.89 20.44
N MET A 115 -15.01 6.47 19.98
CA MET A 115 -16.06 7.35 19.46
C MET A 115 -17.14 7.56 20.51
N LEU A 116 -17.53 8.81 20.72
CA LEU A 116 -18.55 9.20 21.68
C LEU A 116 -19.23 10.50 21.26
N ASP A 117 -20.56 10.51 21.26
CA ASP A 117 -21.35 11.71 21.09
C ASP A 117 -21.48 12.42 22.45
N MET A 118 -21.04 13.67 22.51
CA MET A 118 -20.95 14.43 23.76
C MET A 118 -21.81 15.71 23.69
N PRO A 119 -22.65 15.97 24.74
CA PRO A 119 -23.50 17.14 24.78
C PRO A 119 -22.76 18.45 25.15
N ASP A 120 -21.70 18.35 25.96
CA ASP A 120 -21.03 19.53 26.54
C ASP A 120 -19.57 19.67 26.04
N PHE A 121 -19.29 19.15 24.85
CA PHE A 121 -17.94 19.20 24.29
C PHE A 121 -17.76 20.36 23.33
N THR A 122 -16.64 21.06 23.45
CA THR A 122 -16.17 22.03 22.47
C THR A 122 -14.82 21.55 21.93
N CYS A 123 -14.69 21.50 20.60
CA CYS A 123 -13.46 21.04 19.97
C CYS A 123 -12.39 22.15 19.97
N ASP A 124 -11.22 21.89 20.52
CA ASP A 124 -10.10 22.85 20.59
C ASP A 124 -9.50 23.23 19.23
N ILE A 125 -9.82 22.47 18.17
CA ILE A 125 -9.30 22.72 16.80
C ILE A 125 -10.22 23.66 16.05
N CYS A 126 -11.51 23.34 15.94
CA CYS A 126 -12.47 24.15 15.16
C CYS A 126 -13.34 25.07 16.03
N PHE A 127 -13.27 24.96 17.35
CA PHE A 127 -14.05 25.69 18.33
C PHE A 127 -15.58 25.52 18.23
N MET A 128 -16.01 24.48 17.47
CA MET A 128 -17.41 24.10 17.39
C MET A 128 -17.83 23.34 18.63
N SER A 129 -19.01 23.64 19.14
CA SER A 129 -19.63 23.03 20.30
C SER A 129 -20.77 22.09 19.92
N ALA A 130 -21.30 21.37 20.90
CA ALA A 130 -22.48 20.53 20.72
C ALA A 130 -23.71 21.35 20.26
N ASP A 131 -23.85 22.60 20.72
CA ASP A 131 -24.96 23.49 20.34
C ASP A 131 -24.98 23.78 18.83
N ASP A 132 -23.80 23.87 18.20
CA ASP A 132 -23.66 24.10 16.76
C ASP A 132 -24.15 22.89 15.92
N TYR A 133 -24.23 21.71 16.55
CA TYR A 133 -24.66 20.45 15.94
C TYR A 133 -26.02 19.94 16.47
N GLY A 134 -26.80 20.80 17.10
CA GLY A 134 -28.15 20.45 17.58
C GLY A 134 -28.16 19.69 18.92
N GLY A 135 -27.11 19.86 19.72
CA GLY A 135 -27.03 19.38 21.12
C GLY A 135 -26.08 18.22 21.35
N LEU A 136 -25.54 17.60 20.30
CA LEU A 136 -24.53 16.51 20.40
C LEU A 136 -23.45 16.69 19.35
N ILE A 137 -22.19 16.56 19.73
CA ILE A 137 -21.06 16.55 18.83
C ILE A 137 -20.36 15.21 18.86
N SER A 138 -20.18 14.61 17.69
CA SER A 138 -19.42 13.35 17.57
C SER A 138 -17.95 13.60 17.76
N THR A 139 -17.34 12.86 18.69
CA THR A 139 -15.95 13.02 19.08
C THR A 139 -15.20 11.71 18.99
N LEU A 140 -13.89 11.79 18.79
CA LEU A 140 -12.98 10.67 18.77
C LEU A 140 -11.83 10.94 19.75
N ALA A 141 -11.54 9.96 20.61
CA ALA A 141 -10.33 9.93 21.42
C ALA A 141 -9.45 8.75 21.03
N MET A 142 -8.17 9.01 20.94
CA MET A 142 -7.16 7.97 20.80
C MET A 142 -6.77 7.39 22.18
N PRO A 143 -6.03 6.25 22.24
CA PRO A 143 -5.51 5.70 23.49
C PRO A 143 -4.72 6.69 24.34
N CYS A 144 -4.16 7.76 23.75
CA CYS A 144 -3.50 8.84 24.46
C CYS A 144 -4.46 9.77 25.21
N GLY A 145 -5.78 9.60 25.11
CA GLY A 145 -6.80 10.41 25.78
C GLY A 145 -7.10 11.76 25.09
N HIS A 146 -6.36 12.17 24.08
CA HIS A 146 -6.63 13.41 23.35
C HIS A 146 -7.88 13.27 22.50
N ARG A 147 -8.88 14.09 22.80
CA ARG A 147 -10.21 14.05 22.17
C ARG A 147 -10.47 15.29 21.33
N TYR A 148 -10.95 15.07 20.11
CA TYR A 148 -11.38 16.13 19.20
C TYR A 148 -12.65 15.69 18.47
N CYS A 149 -13.34 16.60 17.80
CA CYS A 149 -14.50 16.22 17.00
C CYS A 149 -14.08 15.34 15.81
N THR A 150 -14.97 14.42 15.44
CA THR A 150 -14.72 13.45 14.37
C THR A 150 -14.42 14.16 13.04
N SER A 151 -15.09 15.28 12.77
CA SER A 151 -14.82 16.07 11.54
C SER A 151 -13.39 16.58 11.45
N CYS A 152 -12.79 17.06 12.55
CA CYS A 152 -11.40 17.49 12.57
C CYS A 152 -10.45 16.33 12.36
N TYR A 153 -10.70 15.17 13.00
CA TYR A 153 -9.88 13.98 12.77
C TYR A 153 -9.98 13.49 11.31
N THR A 154 -11.19 13.42 10.77
CA THR A 154 -11.40 13.02 9.36
C THR A 154 -10.63 13.95 8.43
N HIS A 155 -10.81 15.25 8.57
CA HIS A 155 -10.11 16.23 7.72
C HIS A 155 -8.58 16.11 7.82
N TYR A 156 -8.07 15.94 9.03
CA TYR A 156 -6.64 15.77 9.27
C TYR A 156 -6.07 14.51 8.59
N VAL A 157 -6.70 13.34 8.80
CA VAL A 157 -6.20 12.09 8.19
C VAL A 157 -6.39 12.08 6.67
N GLU A 158 -7.48 12.67 6.16
CA GLU A 158 -7.69 12.82 4.72
C GLU A 158 -6.59 13.67 4.07
N GLN A 159 -6.24 14.80 4.68
CA GLN A 159 -5.14 15.64 4.20
C GLN A 159 -3.82 14.89 4.19
N LYS A 160 -3.49 14.17 5.28
CA LYS A 160 -2.27 13.35 5.37
C LYS A 160 -2.18 12.32 4.24
N VAL A 161 -3.26 11.59 3.98
CA VAL A 161 -3.27 10.53 2.96
C VAL A 161 -3.35 11.11 1.54
N ARG A 162 -4.20 12.13 1.32
CA ARG A 162 -4.50 12.67 -0.01
C ARG A 162 -3.40 13.58 -0.53
N GLU A 163 -2.97 14.53 0.28
CA GLU A 163 -2.07 15.60 -0.14
C GLU A 163 -0.62 15.29 0.19
N GLU A 164 -0.34 14.83 1.39
CA GLU A 164 1.03 14.56 1.82
C GLU A 164 1.51 13.15 1.42
N GLY A 165 0.59 12.22 1.10
CA GLY A 165 0.93 10.83 0.78
C GLY A 165 1.52 10.07 1.98
N GLU A 166 1.24 10.54 3.19
CA GLU A 166 1.70 9.90 4.42
C GLU A 166 0.87 8.66 4.73
N SER A 167 1.53 7.59 5.16
CA SER A 167 0.85 6.35 5.56
C SER A 167 1.56 5.64 6.71
N ARG A 168 2.88 5.72 6.75
CA ARG A 168 3.69 4.96 7.71
C ARG A 168 3.43 5.37 9.15
N ARG A 169 3.29 6.68 9.41
CA ARG A 169 3.26 7.24 10.76
C ARG A 169 2.33 8.44 10.90
N ILE A 170 1.06 8.26 10.62
CA ILE A 170 0.06 9.29 10.92
C ILE A 170 -0.21 9.30 12.41
N GLN A 171 0.13 10.40 13.08
CA GLN A 171 0.07 10.53 14.53
C GLN A 171 -1.19 11.26 14.99
N CYS A 172 -1.49 11.18 16.28
CA CYS A 172 -2.52 11.99 16.93
C CYS A 172 -2.29 13.49 16.64
N MET A 173 -3.36 14.26 16.43
CA MET A 173 -3.30 15.70 16.13
C MET A 173 -2.74 16.55 17.27
N HIS A 174 -2.73 16.01 18.50
CA HIS A 174 -2.26 16.79 19.65
C HIS A 174 -0.76 17.07 19.55
N GLU A 175 -0.37 18.30 19.84
CA GLU A 175 1.03 18.72 19.78
C GLU A 175 1.92 17.81 20.66
N LYS A 176 3.03 17.35 20.07
CA LYS A 176 4.01 16.44 20.72
C LYS A 176 3.50 15.04 21.07
N CYS A 177 2.27 14.69 20.73
CA CYS A 177 1.79 13.33 20.89
C CYS A 177 2.40 12.41 19.81
N LYS A 178 3.00 11.31 20.24
CA LYS A 178 3.67 10.37 19.34
C LYS A 178 2.79 9.17 18.96
N LEU A 179 1.59 9.07 19.54
CA LEU A 179 0.69 7.95 19.26
C LEU A 179 0.37 7.88 17.77
N VAL A 180 0.60 6.74 17.16
CA VAL A 180 0.25 6.46 15.77
C VAL A 180 -1.20 5.99 15.70
N ILE A 181 -1.95 6.51 14.72
CA ILE A 181 -3.34 6.11 14.47
C ILE A 181 -3.31 4.72 13.84
N ASP A 182 -4.04 3.78 14.46
CA ASP A 182 -4.16 2.41 13.98
C ASP A 182 -5.07 2.31 12.74
N GLU A 183 -4.94 1.21 12.00
CA GLU A 183 -5.68 0.99 10.75
C GLU A 183 -7.20 0.87 10.98
N ASP A 184 -7.63 0.32 12.11
CA ASP A 184 -9.05 0.22 12.46
C ASP A 184 -9.67 1.61 12.63
N THR A 185 -8.97 2.51 13.30
CA THR A 185 -9.39 3.92 13.43
C THR A 185 -9.35 4.64 12.08
N MET A 186 -8.32 4.41 11.27
CA MET A 186 -8.26 4.95 9.89
C MET A 186 -9.46 4.51 9.06
N SER A 187 -9.88 3.24 9.17
CA SER A 187 -11.03 2.70 8.43
C SER A 187 -12.37 3.34 8.84
N GLN A 188 -12.48 3.86 10.06
CA GLN A 188 -13.66 4.56 10.55
C GLN A 188 -13.70 6.04 10.11
N LEU A 189 -12.55 6.63 9.83
CA LEU A 189 -12.42 8.05 9.47
C LEU A 189 -12.37 8.27 7.96
N LEU A 190 -11.73 7.37 7.22
CA LEU A 190 -11.52 7.52 5.78
C LEU A 190 -12.68 6.95 4.97
N SER A 191 -12.97 7.59 3.84
CA SER A 191 -13.83 6.99 2.81
C SER A 191 -13.17 5.70 2.25
N PRO A 192 -13.97 4.75 1.71
CA PRO A 192 -13.42 3.52 1.12
C PRO A 192 -12.34 3.78 0.06
N GLU A 193 -12.50 4.84 -0.73
CA GLU A 193 -11.52 5.24 -1.76
C GLU A 193 -10.20 5.69 -1.14
N LEU A 194 -10.25 6.53 -0.11
CA LEU A 194 -9.05 7.00 0.59
C LEU A 194 -8.41 5.89 1.42
N MET A 195 -9.21 4.99 1.99
CA MET A 195 -8.69 3.82 2.68
C MET A 195 -7.94 2.89 1.73
N HIS A 196 -8.45 2.69 0.51
CA HIS A 196 -7.73 1.95 -0.53
C HIS A 196 -6.40 2.64 -0.89
N ARG A 197 -6.40 3.96 -1.07
CA ARG A 197 -5.17 4.73 -1.31
C ARG A 197 -4.18 4.59 -0.14
N TYR A 198 -4.65 4.66 1.09
CA TYR A 198 -3.83 4.49 2.28
C TYR A 198 -3.12 3.13 2.31
N ARG A 199 -3.85 2.04 1.98
CA ARG A 199 -3.26 0.70 1.89
C ARG A 199 -2.20 0.60 0.79
N ILE A 200 -2.47 1.13 -0.40
CA ILE A 200 -1.46 1.19 -1.47
C ILE A 200 -0.18 1.91 -1.02
N LEU A 201 -0.31 2.99 -0.26
CA LEU A 201 0.84 3.70 0.28
C LEU A 201 1.60 2.86 1.31
N LEU A 202 0.89 2.11 2.17
CA LEU A 202 1.52 1.18 3.12
C LEU A 202 2.26 0.04 2.40
N ASP A 203 1.66 -0.57 1.38
CA ASP A 203 2.29 -1.62 0.58
C ASP A 203 3.56 -1.13 -0.11
N ARG A 204 3.51 0.11 -0.63
CA ARG A 204 4.69 0.74 -1.23
C ARG A 204 5.80 0.91 -0.21
N THR A 205 5.50 1.36 1.02
CA THR A 205 6.51 1.48 2.06
C THR A 205 7.10 0.13 2.47
N TYR A 206 6.29 -0.94 2.46
CA TYR A 206 6.78 -2.29 2.71
C TYR A 206 7.77 -2.76 1.64
N VAL A 207 7.47 -2.52 0.37
CA VAL A 207 8.37 -2.87 -0.74
C VAL A 207 9.66 -2.05 -0.70
N ASP A 208 9.59 -0.78 -0.31
CA ASP A 208 10.77 0.09 -0.20
C ASP A 208 11.70 -0.34 0.96
N ASP A 209 11.16 -0.98 1.99
CA ASP A 209 11.91 -1.42 3.18
C ASP A 209 12.51 -2.85 3.04
N ASN A 210 12.06 -3.68 2.05
CA ASN A 210 12.45 -5.08 1.83
C ASN A 210 13.01 -5.32 0.43
#